data_69061b64c30f8e40d2a60d094cb1980f
#
_entry.id   69061b64c30f8e40d2a60d094cb1980f
#
_cell.length_a   1.000
_cell.length_b   1.000
_cell.length_c   1.000
_cell.angle_alpha   90.00
_cell.angle_beta   90.00
_cell.angle_gamma   90.00
#
_symmetry.space_group_name_H-M   'P 1'
#
loop_
_entity.id
_entity.type
_entity.pdbx_description
1 polymer ?
#
loop_
_entity_poly.entity_id
_entity_poly.type
_entity_poly.pdbx_seq_one_letter_code
_entity_poly.pdbx_strand_id
1 'polypeptide(L)'
;MDTPINEPAPPRVAPVAGDGVSPSVVPDSVPVVATSPGSAPLSLILGGFLALLLSAWAGIVPFIGPSFGFSADGKASWTWNLVHALGAVVPGALGLLACLGIVVTARRLTGTLDAHRLVSAGFLTFLCGAWFASVPVVWPVLVGSYFRAASPSLTLDYWMGLAIGPGVLLAAFGAFAMGRAGRESHESS
;
A
#
# COMPACT_ATOMS: atom_id res chain seq x y z
N MET A 1 -66.98 40.12 7.20
CA MET A 1 -66.57 41.08 8.26
C MET A 1 -65.39 40.43 9.00
N ASP A 2 -64.21 40.66 8.48
CA ASP A 2 -63.01 40.05 9.03
C ASP A 2 -62.28 41.09 9.92
N THR A 3 -62.23 40.78 11.22
CA THR A 3 -61.51 41.61 12.21
C THR A 3 -60.01 41.34 12.08
N PRO A 4 -59.19 42.39 11.94
CA PRO A 4 -57.72 42.21 11.88
C PRO A 4 -57.18 41.84 13.28
N ILE A 5 -56.41 40.74 13.33
CA ILE A 5 -55.73 40.33 14.51
C ILE A 5 -54.51 41.27 14.71
N ASN A 6 -54.51 41.98 15.81
CA ASN A 6 -53.47 42.92 16.19
C ASN A 6 -52.30 42.11 16.86
N GLU A 7 -51.24 41.85 16.09
CA GLU A 7 -50.07 41.12 16.54
C GLU A 7 -49.16 42.07 17.38
N PRO A 8 -48.82 41.72 18.63
CA PRO A 8 -47.98 42.59 19.46
C PRO A 8 -46.54 42.62 18.95
N ALA A 9 -46.01 43.82 18.86
CA ALA A 9 -44.61 44.04 18.42
C ALA A 9 -43.59 43.37 19.37
N PRO A 10 -42.52 42.77 18.83
CA PRO A 10 -41.48 42.12 19.64
C PRO A 10 -40.72 43.15 20.52
N PRO A 11 -40.30 42.73 21.71
CA PRO A 11 -39.59 43.63 22.65
C PRO A 11 -38.24 44.08 22.06
N ARG A 12 -37.98 45.38 22.10
CA ARG A 12 -36.69 45.99 21.78
C ARG A 12 -35.67 45.57 22.81
N VAL A 13 -34.71 44.78 22.39
CA VAL A 13 -33.49 44.46 23.19
C VAL A 13 -32.59 45.71 23.19
N ALA A 14 -32.33 46.28 24.37
CA ALA A 14 -31.40 47.36 24.54
C ALA A 14 -29.94 46.90 24.19
N PRO A 15 -29.13 47.78 23.57
CA PRO A 15 -27.74 47.44 23.30
C PRO A 15 -26.98 47.28 24.65
N VAL A 16 -26.43 46.12 24.86
CA VAL A 16 -25.51 45.87 25.98
C VAL A 16 -24.24 46.66 25.69
N ALA A 17 -23.90 47.60 26.59
CA ALA A 17 -22.63 48.34 26.55
C ALA A 17 -21.50 47.30 26.63
N GLY A 18 -20.68 47.31 25.58
CA GLY A 18 -19.56 46.38 25.48
C GLY A 18 -18.49 46.69 26.50
N ASP A 19 -18.31 45.78 27.44
CA ASP A 19 -17.10 45.76 28.27
C ASP A 19 -15.89 45.54 27.35
N GLY A 20 -14.88 46.40 27.57
CA GLY A 20 -13.65 46.42 26.79
C GLY A 20 -12.94 45.06 26.75
N VAL A 21 -13.09 44.36 25.64
CA VAL A 21 -12.31 43.16 25.37
C VAL A 21 -10.88 43.63 25.12
N SER A 22 -10.01 43.39 26.09
CA SER A 22 -8.56 43.49 25.92
C SER A 22 -8.15 42.74 24.66
N PRO A 23 -7.25 43.29 23.82
CA PRO A 23 -6.75 42.61 22.66
C PRO A 23 -6.14 41.28 23.12
N SER A 24 -6.80 40.19 22.82
CA SER A 24 -6.23 38.86 23.03
C SER A 24 -4.92 38.82 22.25
N VAL A 25 -3.84 38.62 22.97
CA VAL A 25 -2.54 38.29 22.38
C VAL A 25 -2.76 37.04 21.53
N VAL A 26 -2.79 37.25 20.23
CA VAL A 26 -2.78 36.15 19.27
C VAL A 26 -1.47 35.40 19.53
N PRO A 27 -1.50 34.14 20.00
CA PRO A 27 -0.27 33.42 20.21
C PRO A 27 0.47 33.40 18.86
N ASP A 28 1.76 33.77 18.91
CA ASP A 28 2.68 33.76 17.77
C ASP A 28 2.37 32.51 16.92
N SER A 29 2.00 32.77 15.68
CA SER A 29 1.71 31.73 14.70
C SER A 29 2.87 30.74 14.72
N VAL A 30 2.62 29.55 15.24
CA VAL A 30 3.53 28.40 15.10
C VAL A 30 3.94 28.39 13.63
N PRO A 31 5.24 28.47 13.32
CA PRO A 31 5.65 28.45 11.93
C PRO A 31 5.12 27.19 11.29
N VAL A 32 4.11 27.33 10.45
CA VAL A 32 3.65 26.25 9.57
C VAL A 32 4.84 25.98 8.68
N VAL A 33 5.55 24.89 8.97
CA VAL A 33 6.60 24.38 8.09
C VAL A 33 5.91 24.12 6.77
N ALA A 34 6.04 25.07 5.86
CA ALA A 34 5.56 24.92 4.50
C ALA A 34 6.29 23.72 3.90
N THR A 35 5.65 22.56 3.89
CA THR A 35 6.09 21.41 3.12
C THR A 35 6.06 21.84 1.66
N SER A 36 7.25 22.01 1.08
CA SER A 36 7.41 22.44 -0.31
C SER A 36 6.58 21.50 -1.22
N PRO A 37 5.63 22.05 -1.99
CA PRO A 37 4.87 21.23 -2.93
C PRO A 37 5.81 20.80 -4.05
N GLY A 38 6.03 19.51 -4.25
CA GLY A 38 6.59 19.00 -5.48
C GLY A 38 7.73 17.98 -5.44
N SER A 39 8.28 17.59 -4.31
CA SER A 39 9.22 16.47 -4.31
C SER A 39 8.47 15.17 -4.13
N ALA A 40 8.50 14.31 -5.18
CA ALA A 40 8.05 12.94 -5.06
C ALA A 40 8.64 12.33 -3.79
N PRO A 41 7.84 11.74 -2.89
CA PRO A 41 8.38 11.24 -1.63
C PRO A 41 9.39 10.15 -1.96
N LEU A 42 10.66 10.43 -1.66
CA LEU A 42 11.79 9.52 -1.91
C LEU A 42 11.50 8.11 -1.40
N SER A 43 10.73 8.01 -0.31
CA SER A 43 10.26 6.75 0.27
C SER A 43 9.42 5.89 -0.69
N LEU A 44 8.55 6.49 -1.54
CA LEU A 44 7.77 5.74 -2.54
C LEU A 44 8.67 5.24 -3.68
N ILE A 45 9.64 6.03 -4.09
CA ILE A 45 10.56 5.65 -5.16
C ILE A 45 11.48 4.53 -4.68
N LEU A 46 12.16 4.72 -3.54
CA LEU A 46 13.07 3.71 -2.99
C LEU A 46 12.34 2.43 -2.58
N GLY A 47 11.18 2.57 -1.91
CA GLY A 47 10.33 1.43 -1.57
C GLY A 47 9.82 0.71 -2.81
N GLY A 48 9.44 1.44 -3.86
CA GLY A 48 9.03 0.88 -5.14
C GLY A 48 10.13 0.08 -5.83
N PHE A 49 11.37 0.56 -5.82
CA PHE A 49 12.51 -0.19 -6.34
C PHE A 49 12.79 -1.46 -5.52
N LEU A 50 12.75 -1.38 -4.19
CA LEU A 50 12.89 -2.55 -3.35
C LEU A 50 11.77 -3.58 -3.62
N ALA A 51 10.53 -3.11 -3.74
CA ALA A 51 9.40 -3.96 -4.06
C ALA A 51 9.49 -4.60 -5.46
N LEU A 52 10.06 -3.88 -6.46
CA LEU A 52 10.38 -4.45 -7.76
C LEU A 52 11.37 -5.62 -7.64
N LEU A 53 12.44 -5.44 -6.88
CA LEU A 53 13.44 -6.50 -6.64
C LEU A 53 12.81 -7.70 -5.92
N LEU A 54 11.97 -7.47 -4.92
CA LEU A 54 11.27 -8.53 -4.20
C LEU A 54 10.29 -9.29 -5.09
N SER A 55 9.54 -8.59 -5.97
CA SER A 55 8.63 -9.21 -6.92
C SER A 55 9.39 -10.04 -7.96
N ALA A 56 10.51 -9.52 -8.48
CA ALA A 56 11.36 -10.25 -9.40
C ALA A 56 11.94 -11.52 -8.74
N TRP A 57 12.44 -11.37 -7.51
CA TRP A 57 12.96 -12.48 -6.72
C TRP A 57 11.90 -13.55 -6.51
N ALA A 58 10.73 -13.20 -5.98
CA ALA A 58 9.65 -14.15 -5.72
C ALA A 58 9.17 -14.87 -6.98
N GLY A 59 9.17 -14.18 -8.15
CA GLY A 59 8.81 -14.78 -9.42
C GLY A 59 9.86 -15.74 -9.98
N ILE A 60 11.16 -15.47 -9.80
CA ILE A 60 12.24 -16.25 -10.41
C ILE A 60 12.74 -17.41 -9.53
N VAL A 61 12.57 -17.29 -8.22
CA VAL A 61 13.11 -18.26 -7.27
C VAL A 61 12.73 -19.72 -7.55
N PRO A 62 11.49 -20.09 -7.94
CA PRO A 62 11.17 -21.48 -8.25
C PRO A 62 12.03 -22.08 -9.35
N PHE A 63 12.60 -21.25 -10.22
CA PHE A 63 13.44 -21.70 -11.34
C PHE A 63 14.92 -21.80 -10.98
N ILE A 64 15.44 -20.88 -10.17
CA ILE A 64 16.85 -20.87 -9.80
C ILE A 64 17.12 -21.55 -8.44
N GLY A 65 16.11 -21.60 -7.58
CA GLY A 65 16.19 -22.18 -6.24
C GLY A 65 16.79 -23.58 -6.18
N PRO A 66 16.39 -24.52 -7.07
CA PRO A 66 17.00 -25.84 -7.10
C PRO A 66 18.51 -25.84 -7.28
N SER A 67 19.09 -24.85 -7.94
CA SER A 67 20.54 -24.68 -8.10
C SER A 67 21.27 -24.36 -6.79
N PHE A 68 20.53 -23.87 -5.79
CA PHE A 68 21.02 -23.55 -4.44
C PHE A 68 20.54 -24.54 -3.38
N GLY A 69 19.97 -25.66 -3.80
CA GLY A 69 19.37 -26.64 -2.87
C GLY A 69 17.95 -26.29 -2.40
N PHE A 70 17.36 -25.24 -2.94
CA PHE A 70 15.98 -24.83 -2.64
C PHE A 70 15.02 -25.34 -3.72
N SER A 71 14.53 -26.56 -3.59
CA SER A 71 13.51 -27.11 -4.49
C SER A 71 12.23 -27.35 -3.74
N ALA A 72 11.16 -26.59 -4.07
CA ALA A 72 9.85 -26.75 -3.44
C ALA A 72 9.16 -28.04 -3.85
N ASP A 73 9.33 -28.45 -5.09
CA ASP A 73 8.65 -29.60 -5.70
C ASP A 73 9.63 -30.76 -6.06
N GLY A 74 10.89 -30.66 -5.65
CA GLY A 74 11.92 -31.63 -5.97
C GLY A 74 12.29 -31.71 -7.45
N LYS A 75 11.86 -30.73 -8.26
CA LYS A 75 12.15 -30.66 -9.68
C LYS A 75 13.50 -29.99 -9.96
N ALA A 76 14.00 -30.23 -11.14
CA ALA A 76 15.23 -29.59 -11.61
C ALA A 76 14.99 -28.08 -11.84
N SER A 77 16.09 -27.30 -11.81
CA SER A 77 16.08 -25.90 -12.20
C SER A 77 15.45 -25.70 -13.57
N TRP A 78 14.74 -24.59 -13.75
CA TRP A 78 14.06 -24.22 -15.01
C TRP A 78 12.92 -25.15 -15.46
N THR A 79 12.39 -25.96 -14.54
CA THR A 79 11.21 -26.79 -14.84
C THR A 79 9.96 -25.92 -14.83
N TRP A 80 9.21 -25.95 -15.94
CA TRP A 80 7.91 -25.30 -16.07
C TRP A 80 6.79 -26.23 -15.63
N ASN A 81 5.96 -25.75 -14.73
CA ASN A 81 4.73 -26.41 -14.33
C ASN A 81 3.68 -25.37 -13.90
N LEU A 82 2.44 -25.80 -13.74
CA LEU A 82 1.34 -24.93 -13.35
C LEU A 82 1.58 -24.26 -11.97
N VAL A 83 2.29 -24.96 -11.09
CA VAL A 83 2.63 -24.48 -9.74
C VAL A 83 3.56 -23.29 -9.83
N HIS A 84 4.64 -23.40 -10.62
CA HIS A 84 5.59 -22.31 -10.83
C HIS A 84 4.91 -21.14 -11.55
N ALA A 85 4.07 -21.44 -12.55
CA ALA A 85 3.36 -20.40 -13.29
C ALA A 85 2.40 -19.60 -12.39
N LEU A 86 1.45 -20.25 -11.73
CA LEU A 86 0.42 -19.59 -10.93
C LEU A 86 0.89 -19.20 -9.52
N GLY A 87 1.79 -20.00 -8.94
CA GLY A 87 2.31 -19.73 -7.60
C GLY A 87 3.33 -18.60 -7.54
N ALA A 88 4.11 -18.40 -8.62
CA ALA A 88 5.22 -17.46 -8.62
C ALA A 88 5.26 -16.51 -9.83
N VAL A 89 5.24 -17.03 -11.07
CA VAL A 89 5.47 -16.18 -12.25
C VAL A 89 4.37 -15.15 -12.43
N VAL A 90 3.11 -15.57 -12.39
CA VAL A 90 1.97 -14.68 -12.60
C VAL A 90 1.92 -13.59 -11.51
N PRO A 91 1.90 -13.93 -10.19
CA PRO A 91 1.90 -12.89 -9.16
C PRO A 91 3.19 -12.07 -9.14
N GLY A 92 4.34 -12.64 -9.47
CA GLY A 92 5.61 -11.91 -9.62
C GLY A 92 5.55 -10.88 -10.75
N ALA A 93 5.07 -11.27 -11.92
CA ALA A 93 4.92 -10.36 -13.06
C ALA A 93 3.90 -9.24 -12.77
N LEU A 94 2.75 -9.57 -12.18
CA LEU A 94 1.76 -8.58 -11.76
C LEU A 94 2.32 -7.62 -10.69
N GLY A 95 3.05 -8.15 -9.71
CA GLY A 95 3.73 -7.35 -8.70
C GLY A 95 4.77 -6.41 -9.30
N LEU A 96 5.58 -6.87 -10.28
CA LEU A 96 6.53 -6.03 -11.02
C LEU A 96 5.82 -4.87 -11.73
N LEU A 97 4.74 -5.15 -12.47
CA LEU A 97 3.98 -4.11 -13.16
C LEU A 97 3.35 -3.12 -12.19
N ALA A 98 2.80 -3.60 -11.09
CA ALA A 98 2.22 -2.76 -10.04
C ALA A 98 3.27 -1.85 -9.38
N CYS A 99 4.42 -2.41 -8.98
CA CYS A 99 5.51 -1.64 -8.39
C CYS A 99 6.09 -0.60 -9.36
N LEU A 100 6.23 -0.96 -10.65
CA LEU A 100 6.61 -0.01 -11.70
C LEU A 100 5.57 1.12 -11.81
N GLY A 101 4.27 0.78 -11.76
CA GLY A 101 3.18 1.74 -11.71
C GLY A 101 3.31 2.71 -10.53
N ILE A 102 3.64 2.23 -9.33
CA ILE A 102 3.89 3.08 -8.15
C ILE A 102 5.06 4.03 -8.40
N VAL A 103 6.21 3.52 -8.88
CA VAL A 103 7.40 4.35 -9.15
C VAL A 103 7.13 5.42 -10.19
N VAL A 104 6.44 5.08 -11.27
CA VAL A 104 6.10 6.01 -12.35
C VAL A 104 5.11 7.07 -11.85
N THR A 105 4.07 6.65 -11.12
CA THR A 105 3.08 7.57 -10.57
C THR A 105 3.69 8.49 -9.51
N ALA A 106 4.55 7.95 -8.63
CA ALA A 106 5.24 8.74 -7.60
C ALA A 106 6.09 9.87 -8.20
N ARG A 107 6.62 9.70 -9.41
CA ARG A 107 7.38 10.76 -10.13
C ARG A 107 6.50 11.83 -10.76
N ARG A 108 5.19 11.57 -10.89
CA ARG A 108 4.25 12.43 -11.63
C ARG A 108 3.11 12.97 -10.77
N LEU A 109 3.17 12.80 -9.44
CA LEU A 109 2.08 13.17 -8.53
C LEU A 109 1.66 14.63 -8.71
N THR A 110 0.67 14.87 -9.56
CA THR A 110 0.17 16.21 -9.91
C THR A 110 -1.36 16.34 -9.84
N GLY A 111 -2.10 15.26 -9.53
CA GLY A 111 -3.56 15.34 -9.50
C GLY A 111 -4.29 14.10 -8.98
N THR A 112 -5.61 14.20 -8.90
CA THR A 112 -6.52 13.15 -8.39
C THR A 112 -6.45 11.83 -9.16
N LEU A 113 -6.20 11.88 -10.48
CA LEU A 113 -6.01 10.67 -11.30
C LEU A 113 -4.78 9.88 -10.88
N ASP A 114 -3.73 10.56 -10.45
CA ASP A 114 -2.51 9.91 -9.99
C ASP A 114 -2.71 9.26 -8.61
N ALA A 115 -3.54 9.84 -7.75
CA ALA A 115 -3.94 9.22 -6.49
C ALA A 115 -4.68 7.88 -6.72
N HIS A 116 -5.65 7.83 -7.63
CA HIS A 116 -6.34 6.59 -7.97
C HIS A 116 -5.41 5.52 -8.56
N ARG A 117 -4.48 5.90 -9.44
CA ARG A 117 -3.47 4.99 -9.98
C ARG A 117 -2.56 4.44 -8.89
N LEU A 118 -2.14 5.30 -7.96
CA LEU A 118 -1.30 4.91 -6.82
C LEU A 118 -2.04 3.93 -5.91
N VAL A 119 -3.32 4.18 -5.60
CA VAL A 119 -4.18 3.26 -4.84
C VAL A 119 -4.29 1.91 -5.55
N SER A 120 -4.62 1.92 -6.84
CA SER A 120 -4.80 0.67 -7.61
C SER A 120 -3.51 -0.14 -7.71
N ALA A 121 -2.38 0.52 -7.97
CA ALA A 121 -1.08 -0.13 -8.03
C ALA A 121 -0.64 -0.63 -6.64
N GLY A 122 -0.88 0.15 -5.59
CA GLY A 122 -0.64 -0.26 -4.21
C GLY A 122 -1.49 -1.47 -3.80
N PHE A 123 -2.77 -1.47 -4.18
CA PHE A 123 -3.67 -2.59 -3.91
C PHE A 123 -3.23 -3.87 -4.64
N LEU A 124 -2.85 -3.77 -5.90
CA LEU A 124 -2.33 -4.92 -6.64
C LEU A 124 -1.02 -5.45 -6.04
N THR A 125 -0.11 -4.55 -5.64
CA THR A 125 1.12 -4.93 -4.94
C THR A 125 0.82 -5.63 -3.62
N PHE A 126 -0.16 -5.12 -2.85
CA PHE A 126 -0.63 -5.76 -1.62
C PHE A 126 -1.17 -7.17 -1.88
N LEU A 127 -2.02 -7.35 -2.90
CA LEU A 127 -2.57 -8.67 -3.25
C LEU A 127 -1.48 -9.66 -3.66
N CYS A 128 -0.51 -9.23 -4.48
CA CYS A 128 0.63 -10.08 -4.85
C CYS A 128 1.47 -10.47 -3.63
N GLY A 129 1.71 -9.53 -2.72
CA GLY A 129 2.41 -9.80 -1.47
C GLY A 129 1.66 -10.76 -0.56
N ALA A 130 0.35 -10.55 -0.38
CA ALA A 130 -0.51 -11.43 0.39
C ALA A 130 -0.55 -12.85 -0.20
N TRP A 131 -0.57 -12.96 -1.53
CA TRP A 131 -0.47 -14.24 -2.23
C TRP A 131 0.83 -14.95 -1.88
N PHE A 132 1.99 -14.33 -2.08
CA PHE A 132 3.28 -14.93 -1.75
C PHE A 132 3.38 -15.32 -0.28
N ALA A 133 2.90 -14.51 0.64
CA ALA A 133 2.89 -14.84 2.05
C ALA A 133 1.98 -16.04 2.39
N SER A 134 0.89 -16.24 1.65
CA SER A 134 -0.09 -17.29 1.90
C SER A 134 0.19 -18.60 1.15
N VAL A 135 0.92 -18.55 0.04
CA VAL A 135 1.23 -19.74 -0.81
C VAL A 135 1.74 -20.93 0.00
N PRO A 136 2.65 -20.80 0.97
CA PRO A 136 3.12 -21.92 1.75
C PRO A 136 2.03 -22.69 2.49
N VAL A 137 0.96 -22.01 2.87
CA VAL A 137 -0.18 -22.58 3.60
C VAL A 137 -1.28 -23.03 2.65
N VAL A 138 -1.62 -22.20 1.68
CA VAL A 138 -2.73 -22.42 0.75
C VAL A 138 -2.42 -23.52 -0.25
N TRP A 139 -1.19 -23.56 -0.75
CA TRP A 139 -0.80 -24.48 -1.81
C TRP A 139 -0.89 -25.96 -1.41
N PRO A 140 -0.38 -26.39 -0.26
CA PRO A 140 -0.54 -27.78 0.20
C PRO A 140 -2.00 -28.22 0.34
N VAL A 141 -2.90 -27.29 0.68
CA VAL A 141 -4.34 -27.57 0.81
C VAL A 141 -5.01 -27.75 -0.55
N LEU A 142 -4.61 -26.96 -1.56
CA LEU A 142 -5.22 -27.01 -2.90
C LEU A 142 -4.71 -28.17 -3.76
N VAL A 143 -3.44 -28.53 -3.64
CA VAL A 143 -2.77 -29.47 -4.57
C VAL A 143 -2.24 -30.73 -3.89
N GLY A 144 -2.43 -30.85 -2.58
CA GLY A 144 -1.87 -31.92 -1.77
C GLY A 144 -0.45 -31.61 -1.29
N SER A 145 0.13 -32.52 -0.48
CA SER A 145 1.42 -32.31 0.16
C SER A 145 2.55 -32.21 -0.88
N TYR A 146 2.81 -30.98 -1.29
CA TYR A 146 3.80 -30.64 -2.31
C TYR A 146 5.23 -30.53 -1.75
N PHE A 147 5.35 -30.50 -0.43
CA PHE A 147 6.60 -30.16 0.23
C PHE A 147 7.12 -31.29 1.08
N ARG A 148 8.19 -31.92 0.61
CA ARG A 148 9.10 -32.71 1.46
C ARG A 148 10.47 -32.06 1.44
N ALA A 149 10.71 -31.14 2.36
CA ALA A 149 12.06 -30.69 2.61
C ALA A 149 12.87 -31.80 3.29
N ALA A 150 14.16 -31.86 2.93
CA ALA A 150 15.08 -32.82 3.51
C ALA A 150 15.31 -32.59 5.03
N SER A 151 15.02 -31.37 5.54
CA SER A 151 15.06 -31.06 6.97
C SER A 151 14.08 -29.93 7.33
N PRO A 152 13.58 -29.87 8.59
CA PRO A 152 12.70 -28.80 9.04
C PRO A 152 13.31 -27.39 8.99
N SER A 153 14.62 -27.26 9.23
CA SER A 153 15.34 -25.99 9.18
C SER A 153 15.40 -25.44 7.76
N LEU A 154 15.77 -26.26 6.78
CA LEU A 154 15.77 -25.87 5.36
C LEU A 154 14.37 -25.48 4.88
N THR A 155 13.32 -26.11 5.42
CA THR A 155 11.95 -25.73 5.12
C THR A 155 11.62 -24.32 5.60
N LEU A 156 12.02 -23.99 6.81
CA LEU A 156 11.77 -22.67 7.39
C LEU A 156 12.54 -21.58 6.63
N ASP A 157 13.82 -21.79 6.38
CA ASP A 157 14.68 -20.85 5.64
C ASP A 157 14.12 -20.61 4.23
N TYR A 158 13.68 -21.67 3.57
CA TYR A 158 13.04 -21.61 2.28
C TYR A 158 11.80 -20.73 2.33
N TRP A 159 10.85 -21.03 3.21
CA TRP A 159 9.59 -20.30 3.27
C TRP A 159 9.76 -18.85 3.69
N MET A 160 10.62 -18.58 4.67
CA MET A 160 10.88 -17.23 5.13
C MET A 160 11.61 -16.39 4.09
N GLY A 161 12.64 -16.95 3.44
CA GLY A 161 13.46 -16.22 2.46
C GLY A 161 12.82 -16.07 1.09
N LEU A 162 11.96 -17.00 0.69
CA LEU A 162 11.44 -17.08 -0.69
C LEU A 162 10.01 -16.60 -0.86
N ALA A 163 9.14 -16.86 0.10
CA ALA A 163 7.72 -16.57 -0.04
C ALA A 163 7.22 -15.62 1.04
N ILE A 164 7.28 -16.01 2.31
CA ILE A 164 6.67 -15.25 3.40
C ILE A 164 7.36 -13.90 3.58
N GLY A 165 8.67 -13.85 3.67
CA GLY A 165 9.41 -12.60 3.87
C GLY A 165 9.17 -11.58 2.76
N PRO A 166 9.48 -11.91 1.50
CA PRO A 166 9.18 -11.05 0.36
C PRO A 166 7.68 -10.69 0.26
N GLY A 167 6.79 -11.66 0.52
CA GLY A 167 5.35 -11.46 0.49
C GLY A 167 4.87 -10.44 1.50
N VAL A 168 5.29 -10.55 2.76
CA VAL A 168 4.94 -9.60 3.83
C VAL A 168 5.47 -8.20 3.53
N LEU A 169 6.72 -8.09 3.05
CA LEU A 169 7.31 -6.79 2.69
C LEU A 169 6.58 -6.14 1.52
N LEU A 170 6.20 -6.91 0.49
CA LEU A 170 5.40 -6.42 -0.64
C LEU A 170 4.02 -5.96 -0.17
N ALA A 171 3.33 -6.75 0.66
CA ALA A 171 2.02 -6.38 1.19
C ALA A 171 2.10 -5.10 2.04
N ALA A 172 3.09 -5.00 2.92
CA ALA A 172 3.32 -3.80 3.73
C ALA A 172 3.59 -2.56 2.86
N PHE A 173 4.41 -2.70 1.82
CA PHE A 173 4.69 -1.61 0.90
C PHE A 173 3.46 -1.21 0.08
N GLY A 174 2.66 -2.17 -0.41
CA GLY A 174 1.39 -1.90 -1.09
C GLY A 174 0.41 -1.13 -0.21
N ALA A 175 0.24 -1.54 1.06
CA ALA A 175 -0.57 -0.83 2.04
C ALA A 175 -0.04 0.59 2.33
N PHE A 176 1.27 0.76 2.45
CA PHE A 176 1.91 2.08 2.60
C PHE A 176 1.62 3.00 1.41
N ALA A 177 1.73 2.50 0.18
CA ALA A 177 1.46 3.27 -1.03
C ALA A 177 -0.01 3.74 -1.09
N MET A 178 -0.97 2.87 -0.73
CA MET A 178 -2.39 3.24 -0.61
C MET A 178 -2.62 4.31 0.46
N GLY A 179 -2.02 4.16 1.63
CA GLY A 179 -2.16 5.12 2.73
C GLY A 179 -1.60 6.50 2.41
N ARG A 180 -0.57 6.58 1.57
CA ARG A 180 -0.02 7.87 1.09
C ARG A 180 -0.98 8.57 0.15
N ALA A 181 -1.59 7.84 -0.79
CA ALA A 181 -2.56 8.41 -1.73
C ALA A 181 -3.80 8.98 -1.01
N GLY A 182 -4.26 8.34 0.07
CA GLY A 182 -5.41 8.81 0.86
C GLY A 182 -5.16 10.14 1.58
N ARG A 183 -3.94 10.44 2.00
CA ARG A 183 -3.60 11.71 2.67
C ARG A 183 -3.63 12.89 1.71
N GLU A 184 -3.13 12.70 0.50
CA GLU A 184 -3.08 13.77 -0.51
C GLU A 184 -4.48 14.21 -0.97
N SER A 185 -5.46 13.31 -0.98
CA SER A 185 -6.85 13.65 -1.32
C SER A 185 -7.57 14.46 -0.23
N HIS A 186 -7.17 14.35 1.03
CA HIS A 186 -7.73 15.13 2.13
C HIS A 186 -7.18 16.57 2.23
N GLU A 187 -5.95 16.79 1.80
CA GLU A 187 -5.35 18.13 1.81
C GLU A 187 -5.83 19.03 0.65
N SER A 188 -6.45 18.43 -0.37
CA SER A 188 -6.97 19.13 -1.54
C SER A 188 -8.47 19.47 -1.48
N SER A 189 -9.18 19.11 -0.38
CA SER A 189 -10.60 19.37 -0.15
C SER A 189 -10.80 20.55 0.79
#